data_dae30b30be7fe9c4bdb1d46cad16b49c
#
_entry.id   dae30b30be7fe9c4bdb1d46cad16b49c
#
_cell.length_a   1.000
_cell.length_b   1.000
_cell.length_c   1.000
_cell.angle_alpha   90.00
_cell.angle_beta   90.00
_cell.angle_gamma   90.00
#
_symmetry.space_group_name_H-M   'P 1'
#
loop_
_entity.id
_entity.type
_entity.pdbx_description
1 polymer ?
#
loop_
_entity_poly.entity_id
_entity_poly.type
_entity_poly.pdbx_seq_one_letter_code
_entity_poly.pdbx_strand_id
1 'polypeptide(L)'
;ISRPSIRDSDDEELVANILGYIFLDDKPTSGSTSLDTFYGEGSTSHAIHTRTQLENYIQTNGADKIVNNYLFVYEMIQKLFDANNLNFRSHILGNASSSQECPRYYQAVFLALYELIINENMQLDDEQKFIAQLGDSVQRSMVQTEGGRWAASARQKSVEDLCALIRRYFKESENKFINHAWQTLIRTLLNNSRTEQPNYDFKQGGDAANLLI
;
A
#
# COMPACT_ATOMS: atom_id res chain seq x y z
N ILE A 1 -14.45 0.09 12.79
CA ILE A 1 -14.05 -1.16 13.47
C ILE A 1 -14.91 -1.30 14.72
N SER A 2 -15.52 -2.47 14.97
CA SER A 2 -16.39 -2.67 16.11
C SER A 2 -15.58 -2.76 17.42
N ARG A 3 -16.16 -2.30 18.55
CA ARG A 3 -15.51 -2.42 19.87
C ARG A 3 -15.06 -3.84 20.27
N PRO A 4 -15.70 -4.95 19.84
CA PRO A 4 -15.18 -6.30 20.06
C PRO A 4 -13.85 -6.58 19.39
N SER A 5 -13.62 -6.09 18.15
CA SER A 5 -12.38 -6.29 17.42
C SER A 5 -11.16 -5.72 18.13
N ILE A 6 -11.32 -4.58 18.79
CA ILE A 6 -10.23 -3.95 19.58
C ILE A 6 -9.81 -4.85 20.75
N ARG A 7 -10.75 -5.62 21.33
CA ARG A 7 -10.43 -6.53 22.44
C ARG A 7 -9.61 -7.74 22.04
N ASP A 8 -9.79 -8.18 20.80
CA ASP A 8 -9.20 -9.41 20.28
C ASP A 8 -7.97 -9.13 19.39
N SER A 9 -7.48 -7.87 19.39
CA SER A 9 -6.35 -7.42 18.56
C SER A 9 -6.56 -7.64 17.04
N ASP A 10 -7.80 -7.75 16.57
CA ASP A 10 -8.13 -7.95 15.16
C ASP A 10 -7.60 -6.81 14.27
N ASP A 11 -7.51 -5.61 14.83
CA ASP A 11 -6.98 -4.44 14.13
C ASP A 11 -5.48 -4.56 13.92
N GLU A 12 -4.75 -5.03 14.93
CA GLU A 12 -3.32 -5.29 14.84
C GLU A 12 -3.05 -6.42 13.85
N GLU A 13 -3.86 -7.48 13.89
CA GLU A 13 -3.80 -8.57 12.93
C GLU A 13 -4.03 -8.08 11.50
N LEU A 14 -5.00 -7.21 11.28
CA LEU A 14 -5.28 -6.64 9.97
C LEU A 14 -4.09 -5.85 9.43
N VAL A 15 -3.53 -4.96 10.25
CA VAL A 15 -2.34 -4.16 9.88
C VAL A 15 -1.14 -5.06 9.59
N ALA A 16 -0.84 -6.01 10.46
CA ALA A 16 0.27 -6.93 10.29
C ALA A 16 0.13 -7.80 9.03
N ASN A 17 -1.08 -8.27 8.73
CA ASN A 17 -1.36 -9.01 7.49
C ASN A 17 -1.16 -8.15 6.22
N ILE A 18 -1.52 -6.87 6.27
CA ILE A 18 -1.28 -5.92 5.17
C ILE A 18 0.22 -5.70 4.98
N LEU A 19 0.93 -5.37 6.06
CA LEU A 19 2.37 -5.12 6.02
C LEU A 19 3.16 -6.36 5.60
N GLY A 20 2.81 -7.53 6.11
CA GLY A 20 3.42 -8.79 5.68
C GLY A 20 3.27 -9.04 4.17
N TYR A 21 2.12 -8.71 3.59
CA TYR A 21 1.93 -8.80 2.15
C TYR A 21 2.82 -7.82 1.38
N ILE A 22 2.97 -6.59 1.89
CA ILE A 22 3.79 -5.56 1.24
C ILE A 22 5.28 -5.92 1.30
N PHE A 23 5.77 -6.43 2.44
CA PHE A 23 7.20 -6.58 2.69
C PHE A 23 7.79 -7.89 2.15
N LEU A 24 6.99 -8.94 2.05
CA LEU A 24 7.47 -10.26 1.67
C LEU A 24 7.35 -10.50 0.17
N ASP A 25 8.38 -11.09 -0.43
CA ASP A 25 8.37 -11.49 -1.83
C ASP A 25 7.37 -12.64 -2.04
N ASP A 26 7.45 -13.66 -1.20
CA ASP A 26 6.46 -14.73 -1.13
C ASP A 26 5.25 -14.27 -0.34
N LYS A 27 4.18 -13.91 -1.05
CA LYS A 27 2.99 -13.34 -0.41
C LYS A 27 2.36 -14.31 0.59
N PRO A 28 2.20 -13.89 1.87
CA PRO A 28 1.69 -14.78 2.90
C PRO A 28 0.19 -15.01 2.79
N THR A 29 -0.28 -16.11 3.36
CA THR A 29 -1.71 -16.27 3.68
C THR A 29 -2.13 -15.21 4.69
N SER A 30 -3.39 -14.75 4.64
CA SER A 30 -3.89 -13.92 5.74
C SER A 30 -4.38 -14.80 6.89
N GLY A 31 -4.00 -14.45 8.11
CA GLY A 31 -4.45 -15.11 9.33
C GLY A 31 -3.40 -15.13 10.44
N SER A 32 -3.83 -15.47 11.64
CA SER A 32 -3.00 -15.48 12.86
C SER A 32 -1.74 -16.34 12.76
N THR A 33 -1.81 -17.46 12.07
CA THR A 33 -0.64 -18.36 11.91
C THR A 33 0.54 -17.71 11.17
N SER A 34 0.26 -16.76 10.26
CA SER A 34 1.32 -16.00 9.59
C SER A 34 1.94 -14.98 10.54
N LEU A 35 1.17 -14.46 11.47
CA LEU A 35 1.63 -13.48 12.45
C LEU A 35 2.63 -14.06 13.44
N ASP A 36 2.46 -15.29 13.87
CA ASP A 36 3.42 -15.97 14.76
C ASP A 36 4.83 -15.92 14.16
N THR A 37 4.91 -16.11 12.84
CA THR A 37 6.18 -16.00 12.10
C THR A 37 6.70 -14.56 12.05
N PHE A 38 5.83 -13.58 11.85
CA PHE A 38 6.21 -12.16 11.79
C PHE A 38 6.70 -11.65 13.14
N TYR A 39 6.07 -12.06 14.24
CA TYR A 39 6.45 -11.66 15.60
C TYR A 39 7.63 -12.44 16.18
N GLY A 40 8.24 -13.29 15.39
CA GLY A 40 9.49 -13.95 15.78
C GLY A 40 9.33 -15.30 16.45
N GLU A 41 8.14 -15.87 16.43
CA GLU A 41 7.93 -17.23 16.88
C GLU A 41 8.44 -18.24 15.84
N GLY A 42 9.03 -19.31 16.32
CA GLY A 42 9.57 -20.38 15.51
C GLY A 42 11.03 -20.23 15.10
N SER A 43 11.71 -21.37 15.07
CA SER A 43 13.11 -21.53 14.70
C SER A 43 13.30 -22.27 13.36
N THR A 44 12.24 -22.42 12.58
CA THR A 44 12.31 -23.06 11.26
C THR A 44 13.08 -22.17 10.26
N SER A 45 13.71 -22.77 9.29
CA SER A 45 14.41 -22.04 8.22
C SER A 45 13.48 -21.03 7.52
N HIS A 46 12.20 -21.38 7.35
CA HIS A 46 11.20 -20.50 6.78
C HIS A 46 10.93 -19.28 7.69
N ALA A 47 10.74 -19.47 8.98
CA ALA A 47 10.52 -18.38 9.93
C ALA A 47 11.71 -17.42 9.98
N ILE A 48 12.93 -17.95 9.98
CA ILE A 48 14.17 -17.15 9.96
C ILE A 48 14.24 -16.34 8.65
N HIS A 49 13.97 -16.97 7.51
CA HIS A 49 13.98 -16.30 6.21
C HIS A 49 12.96 -15.16 6.16
N THR A 50 11.73 -15.41 6.58
CA THR A 50 10.67 -14.40 6.64
C THR A 50 11.07 -13.18 7.47
N ARG A 51 11.60 -13.40 8.67
CA ARG A 51 12.09 -12.30 9.53
C ARG A 51 13.21 -11.51 8.88
N THR A 52 14.16 -12.20 8.25
CA THR A 52 15.25 -11.54 7.52
C THR A 52 14.72 -10.66 6.39
N GLN A 53 13.73 -11.10 5.64
CA GLN A 53 13.08 -10.28 4.62
C GLN A 53 12.40 -9.05 5.21
N LEU A 54 11.65 -9.20 6.31
CA LEU A 54 11.01 -8.08 7.01
C LEU A 54 12.02 -7.04 7.49
N GLU A 55 13.08 -7.49 8.15
CA GLU A 55 14.15 -6.63 8.64
C GLU A 55 14.86 -5.89 7.50
N ASN A 56 15.20 -6.59 6.42
CA ASN A 56 15.81 -5.99 5.24
C ASN A 56 14.90 -4.96 4.58
N TYR A 57 13.60 -5.24 4.49
CA TYR A 57 12.64 -4.29 3.92
C TYR A 57 12.57 -3.01 4.76
N ILE A 58 12.51 -3.14 6.09
CA ILE A 58 12.46 -2.00 7.01
C ILE A 58 13.76 -1.20 6.94
N GLN A 59 14.91 -1.86 6.92
CA GLN A 59 16.21 -1.19 6.82
C GLN A 59 16.37 -0.44 5.48
N THR A 60 15.90 -1.04 4.39
CA THR A 60 16.04 -0.45 3.05
C THR A 60 15.12 0.74 2.84
N ASN A 61 13.89 0.67 3.32
CA ASN A 61 12.88 1.69 3.06
C ASN A 61 12.78 2.75 4.16
N GLY A 62 13.22 2.44 5.37
CA GLY A 62 13.06 3.28 6.55
C GLY A 62 11.67 3.18 7.17
N ALA A 63 11.59 3.07 8.49
CA ALA A 63 10.33 2.91 9.21
C ALA A 63 9.35 4.07 8.96
N ASP A 64 9.83 5.31 8.99
CA ASP A 64 9.00 6.50 8.79
C ASP A 64 8.34 6.51 7.41
N LYS A 65 9.07 6.14 6.36
CA LYS A 65 8.52 6.06 5.00
C LYS A 65 7.44 4.99 4.91
N ILE A 66 7.65 3.84 5.54
CA ILE A 66 6.67 2.75 5.57
C ILE A 66 5.39 3.21 6.26
N VAL A 67 5.51 3.82 7.44
CA VAL A 67 4.37 4.35 8.20
C VAL A 67 3.64 5.43 7.39
N ASN A 68 4.36 6.38 6.81
CA ASN A 68 3.76 7.45 6.01
C ASN A 68 3.01 6.90 4.79
N ASN A 69 3.58 5.93 4.08
CA ASN A 69 2.91 5.30 2.93
C ASN A 69 1.63 4.55 3.35
N TYR A 70 1.70 3.82 4.47
CA TYR A 70 0.53 3.14 5.03
C TYR A 70 -0.57 4.13 5.40
N LEU A 71 -0.22 5.16 6.19
CA LEU A 71 -1.16 6.17 6.62
C LEU A 71 -1.76 6.96 5.45
N PHE A 72 -0.98 7.25 4.43
CA PHE A 72 -1.47 7.93 3.23
C PHE A 72 -2.59 7.15 2.55
N VAL A 73 -2.42 5.85 2.32
CA VAL A 73 -3.46 5.00 1.72
C VAL A 73 -4.66 4.84 2.66
N TYR A 74 -4.40 4.65 3.96
CA TYR A 74 -5.45 4.55 4.97
C TYR A 74 -6.33 5.81 5.00
N GLU A 75 -5.73 6.99 5.12
CA GLU A 75 -6.44 8.27 5.14
C GLU A 75 -7.18 8.54 3.84
N MET A 76 -6.61 8.14 2.70
CA MET A 76 -7.27 8.27 1.41
C MET A 76 -8.55 7.45 1.38
N ILE A 77 -8.52 6.20 1.84
CA ILE A 77 -9.72 5.36 1.95
C ILE A 77 -10.76 6.05 2.86
N GLN A 78 -10.35 6.50 4.03
CA GLN A 78 -11.26 7.19 4.95
C GLN A 78 -11.90 8.41 4.30
N LYS A 79 -11.10 9.29 3.72
CA LYS A 79 -11.59 10.51 3.04
C LYS A 79 -12.55 10.20 1.91
N LEU A 80 -12.28 9.18 1.11
CA LEU A 80 -13.16 8.76 0.02
C LEU A 80 -14.54 8.33 0.52
N PHE A 81 -14.58 7.55 1.58
CA PHE A 81 -15.84 7.06 2.15
C PHE A 81 -16.59 8.16 2.91
N ASP A 82 -15.89 8.99 3.70
CA ASP A 82 -16.48 10.08 4.47
C ASP A 82 -17.04 11.17 3.54
N ALA A 83 -16.31 11.57 2.50
CA ALA A 83 -16.75 12.58 1.55
C ALA A 83 -18.03 12.18 0.80
N ASN A 84 -18.24 10.88 0.59
CA ASN A 84 -19.41 10.33 -0.07
C ASN A 84 -20.49 9.85 0.92
N ASN A 85 -20.29 10.06 2.22
CA ASN A 85 -21.17 9.59 3.29
C ASN A 85 -21.50 8.10 3.18
N LEU A 86 -20.48 7.28 2.89
CA LEU A 86 -20.59 5.85 2.68
C LEU A 86 -19.98 5.07 3.85
N ASN A 87 -20.58 3.93 4.14
CA ASN A 87 -19.97 2.95 5.02
C ASN A 87 -19.30 1.87 4.18
N PHE A 88 -18.02 1.60 4.44
CA PHE A 88 -17.21 0.65 3.66
C PHE A 88 -17.91 -0.69 3.48
N ARG A 89 -18.39 -1.27 4.58
CA ARG A 89 -19.05 -2.57 4.57
C ARG A 89 -20.29 -2.61 3.70
N SER A 90 -21.23 -1.68 3.91
CA SER A 90 -22.47 -1.67 3.13
C SER A 90 -22.22 -1.36 1.67
N HIS A 91 -21.23 -0.54 1.36
CA HIS A 91 -20.85 -0.18 0.01
C HIS A 91 -20.20 -1.36 -0.75
N ILE A 92 -19.32 -2.10 -0.08
CA ILE A 92 -18.60 -3.22 -0.70
C ILE A 92 -19.44 -4.50 -0.73
N LEU A 93 -20.17 -4.81 0.35
CA LEU A 93 -20.95 -6.04 0.46
C LEU A 93 -22.42 -5.90 0.09
N GLY A 94 -22.87 -4.69 -0.22
CA GLY A 94 -24.26 -4.39 -0.45
C GLY A 94 -25.13 -4.54 0.82
N ASN A 95 -26.40 -4.81 0.64
CA ASN A 95 -27.37 -4.96 1.74
C ASN A 95 -27.22 -6.28 2.51
N ALA A 96 -26.07 -6.94 2.46
CA ALA A 96 -25.83 -8.13 3.25
C ALA A 96 -25.95 -7.76 4.74
N SER A 97 -27.05 -8.17 5.32
CA SER A 97 -27.40 -7.99 6.75
C SER A 97 -26.51 -8.81 7.69
N SER A 98 -25.45 -9.41 7.17
CA SER A 98 -24.55 -10.24 7.98
C SER A 98 -23.77 -9.37 8.95
N SER A 99 -23.70 -9.78 10.19
CA SER A 99 -22.78 -9.26 11.21
C SER A 99 -21.30 -9.54 10.88
N GLN A 100 -21.04 -10.08 9.70
CA GLN A 100 -19.74 -10.54 9.25
C GLN A 100 -18.82 -9.34 8.95
N GLU A 101 -17.73 -9.29 9.64
CA GLU A 101 -16.65 -8.37 9.35
C GLU A 101 -16.07 -8.64 7.95
N CYS A 102 -15.58 -7.60 7.29
CA CYS A 102 -15.05 -7.74 5.93
C CYS A 102 -13.54 -7.45 5.81
N PRO A 103 -12.69 -7.99 6.70
CA PRO A 103 -11.26 -7.66 6.71
C PRO A 103 -10.55 -8.03 5.40
N ARG A 104 -10.98 -9.11 4.73
CA ARG A 104 -10.39 -9.51 3.44
C ARG A 104 -10.66 -8.50 2.33
N TYR A 105 -11.89 -8.00 2.29
CA TYR A 105 -12.29 -6.99 1.30
C TYR A 105 -11.53 -5.69 1.53
N TYR A 106 -11.38 -5.30 2.80
CA TYR A 106 -10.58 -4.13 3.17
C TYR A 106 -9.10 -4.32 2.79
N GLN A 107 -8.52 -5.48 3.10
CA GLN A 107 -7.16 -5.81 2.70
C GLN A 107 -6.98 -5.74 1.17
N ALA A 108 -7.92 -6.30 0.39
CA ALA A 108 -7.84 -6.26 -1.06
C ALA A 108 -7.86 -4.83 -1.59
N VAL A 109 -8.78 -3.99 -1.10
CA VAL A 109 -8.87 -2.58 -1.49
C VAL A 109 -7.61 -1.83 -1.09
N PHE A 110 -7.15 -1.99 0.15
CA PHE A 110 -5.96 -1.34 0.65
C PHE A 110 -4.72 -1.70 -0.20
N LEU A 111 -4.51 -2.99 -0.43
CA LEU A 111 -3.35 -3.48 -1.18
C LEU A 111 -3.38 -3.07 -2.65
N ALA A 112 -4.55 -3.08 -3.29
CA ALA A 112 -4.70 -2.60 -4.66
C ALA A 112 -4.43 -1.10 -4.78
N LEU A 113 -4.90 -0.30 -3.83
CA LEU A 113 -4.60 1.14 -3.78
C LEU A 113 -3.13 1.40 -3.46
N TYR A 114 -2.55 0.64 -2.54
CA TYR A 114 -1.12 0.73 -2.24
C TYR A 114 -0.26 0.45 -3.48
N GLU A 115 -0.60 -0.59 -4.23
CA GLU A 115 0.10 -0.93 -5.48
C GLU A 115 0.04 0.23 -6.49
N LEU A 116 -1.16 0.71 -6.80
CA LEU A 116 -1.33 1.76 -7.79
C LEU A 116 -0.70 3.10 -7.36
N ILE A 117 -0.88 3.49 -6.10
CA ILE A 117 -0.51 4.83 -5.64
C ILE A 117 0.95 4.89 -5.20
N ILE A 118 1.39 3.92 -4.40
CA ILE A 118 2.73 3.96 -3.81
C ILE A 118 3.76 3.34 -4.75
N ASN A 119 3.49 2.12 -5.26
CA ASN A 119 4.46 1.40 -6.06
C ASN A 119 4.50 1.92 -7.50
N GLU A 120 3.34 2.16 -8.12
CA GLU A 120 3.25 2.65 -9.49
C GLU A 120 3.18 4.17 -9.59
N ASN A 121 3.07 4.87 -8.46
CA ASN A 121 2.99 6.34 -8.39
C ASN A 121 1.86 6.92 -9.26
N MET A 122 0.69 6.31 -9.17
CA MET A 122 -0.52 6.79 -9.81
C MET A 122 -1.34 7.66 -8.86
N GLN A 123 -2.19 8.51 -9.41
CA GLN A 123 -3.15 9.30 -8.64
C GLN A 123 -4.58 9.04 -9.14
N LEU A 124 -5.53 9.11 -8.24
CA LEU A 124 -6.95 8.96 -8.57
C LEU A 124 -7.39 10.15 -9.43
N ASP A 125 -7.96 9.87 -10.60
CA ASP A 125 -8.38 10.87 -11.58
C ASP A 125 -9.90 11.10 -11.57
N ASP A 126 -10.67 10.03 -11.41
CA ASP A 126 -12.14 10.08 -11.42
C ASP A 126 -12.70 9.43 -10.15
N GLU A 127 -12.71 10.22 -9.06
CA GLU A 127 -13.15 9.76 -7.73
C GLU A 127 -14.60 9.28 -7.75
N GLN A 128 -15.50 10.01 -8.44
CA GLN A 128 -16.92 9.69 -8.46
C GLN A 128 -17.18 8.35 -9.16
N LYS A 129 -16.55 8.11 -10.30
CA LYS A 129 -16.69 6.82 -10.98
C LYS A 129 -15.99 5.70 -10.24
N PHE A 130 -14.83 5.99 -9.65
CA PHE A 130 -14.12 5.01 -8.84
C PHE A 130 -14.99 4.51 -7.70
N ILE A 131 -15.51 5.41 -6.85
CA ILE A 131 -16.31 5.01 -5.70
C ILE A 131 -17.61 4.30 -6.13
N ALA A 132 -18.28 4.77 -7.19
CA ALA A 132 -19.49 4.15 -7.70
C ALA A 132 -19.27 2.71 -8.19
N GLN A 133 -18.09 2.37 -8.66
CA GLN A 133 -17.77 1.06 -9.23
C GLN A 133 -16.91 0.18 -8.31
N LEU A 134 -16.47 0.72 -7.16
CA LEU A 134 -15.56 0.01 -6.27
C LEU A 134 -16.18 -1.29 -5.73
N GLY A 135 -17.42 -1.24 -5.27
CA GLY A 135 -18.12 -2.42 -4.73
C GLY A 135 -18.18 -3.57 -5.75
N ASP A 136 -18.64 -3.28 -6.95
CA ASP A 136 -18.70 -4.25 -8.04
C ASP A 136 -17.32 -4.79 -8.44
N SER A 137 -16.31 -3.92 -8.47
CA SER A 137 -14.94 -4.30 -8.80
C SER A 137 -14.37 -5.25 -7.77
N VAL A 138 -14.59 -4.96 -6.49
CA VAL A 138 -14.16 -5.81 -5.38
C VAL A 138 -14.85 -7.17 -5.44
N GLN A 139 -16.18 -7.20 -5.64
CA GLN A 139 -16.92 -8.46 -5.73
C GLN A 139 -16.43 -9.35 -6.87
N ARG A 140 -16.08 -8.76 -8.02
CA ARG A 140 -15.56 -9.51 -9.18
C ARG A 140 -14.14 -10.01 -8.99
N SER A 141 -13.30 -9.27 -8.27
CA SER A 141 -11.89 -9.62 -8.06
C SER A 141 -11.70 -10.66 -6.96
N MET A 142 -12.65 -10.78 -6.02
CA MET A 142 -12.46 -11.69 -4.88
C MET A 142 -12.59 -13.14 -5.31
N VAL A 143 -11.45 -13.84 -5.30
CA VAL A 143 -11.41 -15.29 -5.50
C VAL A 143 -12.01 -15.98 -4.28
N GLN A 144 -13.09 -16.72 -4.50
CA GLN A 144 -13.72 -17.49 -3.44
C GLN A 144 -12.80 -18.66 -3.05
N THR A 145 -12.50 -18.75 -1.77
CA THR A 145 -11.70 -19.84 -1.20
C THR A 145 -12.56 -20.65 -0.25
N GLU A 146 -12.53 -21.95 -0.41
CA GLU A 146 -13.14 -22.87 0.57
C GLU A 146 -12.37 -22.79 1.89
N GLY A 147 -13.09 -22.84 3.02
CA GLY A 147 -12.50 -23.06 4.34
C GLY A 147 -11.99 -21.84 5.11
N GLY A 148 -12.44 -20.65 4.81
CA GLY A 148 -12.25 -19.51 5.73
C GLY A 148 -10.88 -18.82 5.71
N ARG A 149 -9.80 -19.44 5.22
CA ARG A 149 -8.48 -18.82 5.07
C ARG A 149 -8.31 -18.26 3.66
N TRP A 150 -7.74 -17.06 3.58
CA TRP A 150 -7.41 -16.48 2.30
C TRP A 150 -6.00 -16.93 1.89
N ALA A 151 -5.93 -18.00 1.10
CA ALA A 151 -4.68 -18.58 0.65
C ALA A 151 -3.82 -17.55 -0.12
N ALA A 152 -2.50 -17.67 -0.04
CA ALA A 152 -1.56 -16.72 -0.63
C ALA A 152 -1.84 -16.44 -2.11
N SER A 153 -1.99 -17.50 -2.93
CA SER A 153 -2.26 -17.37 -4.36
C SER A 153 -3.62 -16.73 -4.66
N ALA A 154 -4.65 -17.07 -3.89
CA ALA A 154 -5.98 -16.45 -4.04
C ALA A 154 -5.95 -14.97 -3.63
N ARG A 155 -5.21 -14.64 -2.57
CA ARG A 155 -5.01 -13.27 -2.12
C ARG A 155 -4.29 -12.44 -3.18
N GLN A 156 -3.17 -12.94 -3.68
CA GLN A 156 -2.41 -12.27 -4.74
C GLN A 156 -3.27 -12.03 -5.97
N LYS A 157 -3.95 -13.09 -6.46
CA LYS A 157 -4.83 -12.98 -7.60
C LYS A 157 -5.96 -11.97 -7.38
N SER A 158 -6.59 -11.95 -6.21
CA SER A 158 -7.64 -10.98 -5.90
C SER A 158 -7.13 -9.53 -5.94
N VAL A 159 -5.93 -9.28 -5.43
CA VAL A 159 -5.31 -7.94 -5.46
C VAL A 159 -4.97 -7.55 -6.92
N GLU A 160 -4.36 -8.45 -7.68
CA GLU A 160 -4.00 -8.22 -9.09
C GLU A 160 -5.25 -7.95 -9.95
N ASP A 161 -6.29 -8.78 -9.82
CA ASP A 161 -7.55 -8.62 -10.54
C ASP A 161 -8.24 -7.28 -10.16
N LEU A 162 -8.20 -6.91 -8.87
CA LEU A 162 -8.75 -5.62 -8.43
C LEU A 162 -7.95 -4.44 -9.00
N CYS A 163 -6.62 -4.48 -8.95
CA CYS A 163 -5.78 -3.48 -9.58
C CYS A 163 -6.13 -3.29 -11.06
N ALA A 164 -6.27 -4.38 -11.80
CA ALA A 164 -6.63 -4.33 -13.22
C ALA A 164 -8.00 -3.69 -13.45
N LEU A 165 -8.99 -3.98 -12.60
CA LEU A 165 -10.35 -3.43 -12.72
C LEU A 165 -10.42 -1.94 -12.38
N ILE A 166 -9.68 -1.48 -11.38
CA ILE A 166 -9.76 -0.09 -10.90
C ILE A 166 -8.74 0.85 -11.55
N ARG A 167 -7.70 0.34 -12.18
CA ARG A 167 -6.61 1.13 -12.83
C ARG A 167 -7.15 2.22 -13.77
N ARG A 168 -8.22 1.97 -14.48
CA ARG A 168 -8.84 2.93 -15.43
C ARG A 168 -9.35 4.24 -14.80
N TYR A 169 -9.44 4.28 -13.45
CA TYR A 169 -9.81 5.49 -12.70
C TYR A 169 -8.60 6.27 -12.21
N PHE A 170 -7.40 5.79 -12.52
CA PHE A 170 -6.13 6.38 -12.12
C PHE A 170 -5.37 6.87 -13.34
N LYS A 171 -4.58 7.90 -13.15
CA LYS A 171 -3.62 8.42 -14.12
C LYS A 171 -2.23 8.47 -13.50
N GLU A 172 -1.20 8.57 -14.33
CA GLU A 172 0.15 8.81 -13.83
C GLU A 172 0.19 10.12 -13.04
N SER A 173 0.84 10.08 -11.88
CA SER A 173 1.00 11.29 -11.06
C SER A 173 1.91 12.28 -11.79
N GLU A 174 1.48 13.53 -11.90
CA GLU A 174 2.29 14.62 -12.48
C GLU A 174 3.61 14.80 -11.74
N ASN A 175 3.63 14.48 -10.44
CA ASN A 175 4.85 14.52 -9.62
C ASN A 175 5.94 13.53 -10.11
N LYS A 176 5.58 12.47 -10.83
CA LYS A 176 6.55 11.54 -11.42
C LYS A 176 7.42 12.23 -12.47
N PHE A 177 6.80 13.04 -13.34
CA PHE A 177 7.52 13.80 -14.34
C PHE A 177 8.39 14.89 -13.71
N ILE A 178 7.88 15.61 -12.74
CA ILE A 178 8.60 16.64 -12.01
C ILE A 178 9.80 16.01 -11.30
N ASN A 179 9.60 14.95 -10.51
CA ASN A 179 10.69 14.27 -9.81
C ASN A 179 11.72 13.68 -10.76
N HIS A 180 11.33 13.10 -11.88
CA HIS A 180 12.26 12.57 -12.88
C HIS A 180 13.03 13.69 -13.58
N ALA A 181 12.36 14.77 -13.98
CA ALA A 181 12.98 15.94 -14.57
C ALA A 181 13.99 16.59 -13.60
N TRP A 182 13.64 16.73 -12.33
CA TRP A 182 14.54 17.23 -11.29
C TRP A 182 15.74 16.32 -11.05
N GLN A 183 15.54 15.02 -10.94
CA GLN A 183 16.64 14.06 -10.80
C GLN A 183 17.60 14.11 -11.99
N THR A 184 17.05 14.24 -13.20
CA THR A 184 17.85 14.37 -14.42
C THR A 184 18.62 15.69 -14.43
N LEU A 185 17.96 16.81 -14.07
CA LEU A 185 18.58 18.13 -13.98
C LEU A 185 19.70 18.13 -12.94
N ILE A 186 19.45 17.62 -11.73
CA ILE A 186 20.45 17.53 -10.66
C ILE A 186 21.64 16.68 -11.11
N ARG A 187 21.41 15.52 -11.74
CA ARG A 187 22.51 14.68 -12.27
C ARG A 187 23.33 15.40 -13.33
N THR A 188 22.67 16.12 -14.24
CA THR A 188 23.33 16.90 -15.29
C THR A 188 24.18 18.02 -14.69
N LEU A 189 23.63 18.76 -13.72
CA LEU A 189 24.35 19.82 -13.03
C LEU A 189 25.56 19.27 -12.25
N LEU A 190 25.40 18.15 -11.55
CA LEU A 190 26.50 17.51 -10.84
C LEU A 190 27.60 17.00 -11.77
N ASN A 191 27.23 16.44 -12.91
CA ASN A 191 28.21 15.99 -13.90
C ASN A 191 28.97 17.16 -14.53
N ASN A 192 28.26 18.21 -14.90
CA ASN A 192 28.88 19.43 -15.47
C ASN A 192 29.79 20.12 -14.45
N SER A 193 29.36 20.22 -13.17
CA SER A 193 30.18 20.82 -12.11
C SER A 193 31.49 20.05 -11.86
N ARG A 194 31.46 18.72 -12.04
CA ARG A 194 32.66 17.87 -11.87
C ARG A 194 33.66 18.02 -13.03
N THR A 195 33.19 18.35 -14.23
CA THR A 195 34.03 18.47 -15.41
C THR A 195 34.56 19.88 -15.62
N GLU A 196 33.81 20.92 -15.23
CA GLU A 196 34.12 22.31 -15.57
C GLU A 196 34.67 23.13 -14.38
N GLN A 197 34.37 22.75 -13.15
CA GLN A 197 34.82 23.49 -11.96
C GLN A 197 35.18 22.55 -10.79
N PRO A 198 36.42 22.05 -10.75
CA PRO A 198 36.89 21.16 -9.70
C PRO A 198 36.83 21.76 -8.26
N ASN A 199 36.63 23.07 -8.14
CA ASN A 199 36.54 23.78 -6.87
C ASN A 199 35.18 24.43 -6.58
N TYR A 200 34.11 23.94 -7.21
CA TYR A 200 32.78 24.46 -6.94
C TYR A 200 32.37 24.23 -5.47
N ASP A 201 32.19 25.32 -4.72
CA ASP A 201 31.75 25.27 -3.33
C ASP A 201 30.24 25.10 -3.28
N PHE A 202 29.81 23.88 -2.94
CA PHE A 202 28.41 23.52 -2.80
C PHE A 202 27.66 24.33 -1.72
N LYS A 203 28.36 25.01 -0.80
CA LYS A 203 27.76 25.90 0.18
C LYS A 203 27.07 27.09 -0.42
N GLN A 204 27.45 27.50 -1.65
CA GLN A 204 26.76 28.57 -2.36
C GLN A 204 25.51 28.09 -3.11
N GLY A 205 25.30 26.78 -3.28
CA GLY A 205 24.12 26.20 -3.89
C GLY A 205 22.91 26.07 -2.91
N GLY A 206 23.06 26.47 -1.65
CA GLY A 206 21.99 26.47 -0.66
C GLY A 206 20.79 27.35 -1.04
N ASP A 207 21.01 28.40 -1.83
CA ASP A 207 19.96 29.28 -2.31
C ASP A 207 19.10 28.65 -3.40
N ALA A 208 19.65 27.72 -4.19
CA ALA A 208 18.89 27.00 -5.21
C ALA A 208 17.92 25.96 -4.58
N ALA A 209 18.28 25.39 -3.44
CA ALA A 209 17.41 24.50 -2.69
C ALA A 209 16.23 25.23 -2.05
N ASN A 210 16.38 26.52 -1.70
CA ASN A 210 15.32 27.37 -1.14
C ASN A 210 14.35 27.91 -2.21
N LEU A 211 14.68 27.79 -3.49
CA LEU A 211 13.77 28.14 -4.60
C LEU A 211 12.84 26.97 -5.00
N LEU A 212 12.94 25.83 -4.31
CA LEU A 212 12.25 24.59 -4.60
C LEU A 212 11.23 24.17 -3.51
N ILE A 213 10.89 25.08 -2.59
CA ILE A 213 9.82 24.89 -1.60
C ILE A 213 8.59 25.71 -2.00
#